data_88711c2e9752d11eb282a00b985153f7
#
_entry.id   88711c2e9752d11eb282a00b985153f7
#
_cell.length_a   1.000
_cell.length_b   1.000
_cell.length_c   1.000
_cell.angle_alpha   90.00
_cell.angle_beta   90.00
_cell.angle_gamma   90.00
#
_symmetry.space_group_name_H-M   'P 1'
#
loop_
_entity.id
_entity.type
_entity.pdbx_description
1 polymer ?
#
loop_
_entity_poly.entity_id
_entity_poly.type
_entity_poly.pdbx_seq_one_letter_code
_entity_poly.pdbx_strand_id
1 'polypeptide(L)'
;MPVTTIFKLPMKTRDGVTLYSDVYLPSATGKYPLIVLRSPYDPEDSCFSSYCADFCKEGIGVVCQSVRGTGGSEGIMDVSRQECDDGEDFLNWIAQQDFCNGCICTNGESYPGHTQWQVARHGHSVLKGVTPHNAPLNLFTVAMRPGGAWGFGLASMWAFGVYSRRNHVEQKVPWKEAMWHLPLKTMDNALGFEEWPLWRQWMEHVCNDDFWRGKGDAMQDIPKMTAPAFITGGWYDAFLPQTLEAFSRMRKEGATEQARKFTKCVMEPLDHDMRTHDIDYGPDHLAGIIQTRNRFMANILRDQEHDPLPDCAPIRFFVMGSNRWMEADEWPLPQTKYTNLYLCGNERANSVLGGGKLSFDAPGGIEETFFYNPLEPVPTVGGNNLGHIAPGQRWQTDIEKRADVLVFTSDVLENDMDVIGQVKALIYAATSAKDTDFTAKLCDVYPDGRSINICDGLIRGRFMNGQDEEILLEPGKVYPFGIDLWSTAWTFKKGHRIRVQISSSNFPRFDRNTNTGGHLTASAEMKIAQQTVYHNEAYPSHIILPVIP
;
A
#
# COMPACT_ATOMS: atom_id res chain seq x y z
N MET A 1 -9.90 -8.15 38.06
CA MET A 1 -8.94 -7.49 38.97
C MET A 1 -8.80 -6.05 38.48
N PRO A 2 -8.53 -5.06 39.35
CA PRO A 2 -8.29 -3.69 38.88
C PRO A 2 -6.99 -3.65 38.07
N VAL A 3 -7.05 -3.04 36.88
CA VAL A 3 -5.87 -2.77 36.05
C VAL A 3 -5.07 -1.65 36.70
N THR A 4 -3.76 -1.83 36.81
CA THR A 4 -2.83 -0.77 37.25
C THR A 4 -2.40 0.03 36.03
N THR A 5 -2.56 1.35 36.07
CA THR A 5 -2.20 2.23 34.97
C THR A 5 -1.09 3.19 35.39
N ILE A 6 -0.10 3.35 34.51
CA ILE A 6 0.99 4.34 34.63
C ILE A 6 0.88 5.24 33.40
N PHE A 7 0.51 6.50 33.58
CA PHE A 7 0.41 7.47 32.50
C PHE A 7 1.71 8.24 32.30
N LYS A 8 2.03 8.53 31.05
CA LYS A 8 3.17 9.37 30.64
C LYS A 8 4.49 8.91 31.22
N LEU A 9 4.75 7.60 31.22
CA LEU A 9 6.05 7.06 31.60
C LEU A 9 7.11 7.53 30.59
N PRO A 10 8.15 8.28 31.02
CA PRO A 10 9.13 8.85 30.11
C PRO A 10 10.17 7.82 29.66
N MET A 11 10.56 7.90 28.39
CA MET A 11 11.71 7.22 27.81
C MET A 11 12.60 8.26 27.13
N LYS A 12 13.90 8.26 27.40
CA LYS A 12 14.88 9.13 26.74
C LYS A 12 15.53 8.39 25.57
N THR A 13 15.47 8.98 24.38
CA THR A 13 16.16 8.48 23.19
C THR A 13 17.65 8.82 23.23
N ARG A 14 18.46 8.20 22.37
CA ARG A 14 19.92 8.41 22.26
C ARG A 14 20.32 9.86 21.96
N ASP A 15 19.45 10.63 21.31
CA ASP A 15 19.63 12.05 20.99
C ASP A 15 19.02 12.99 22.05
N GLY A 16 18.48 12.43 23.15
CA GLY A 16 18.02 13.17 24.32
C GLY A 16 16.55 13.61 24.26
N VAL A 17 15.79 13.29 23.20
CA VAL A 17 14.35 13.56 23.09
C VAL A 17 13.58 12.64 24.03
N THR A 18 12.53 13.15 24.69
CA THR A 18 11.69 12.36 25.59
C THR A 18 10.43 11.88 24.87
N LEU A 19 10.24 10.57 24.85
CA LEU A 19 9.00 9.93 24.39
C LEU A 19 8.19 9.44 25.59
N TYR A 20 6.85 9.47 25.49
CA TYR A 20 5.97 9.09 26.59
C TYR A 20 5.14 7.87 26.24
N SER A 21 4.98 6.99 27.23
CA SER A 21 4.18 5.77 27.13
C SER A 21 3.12 5.73 28.23
N ASP A 22 1.92 5.26 27.87
CA ASP A 22 0.91 4.83 28.83
C ASP A 22 1.00 3.31 29.00
N VAL A 23 1.02 2.84 30.25
CA VAL A 23 1.23 1.43 30.59
C VAL A 23 0.05 0.91 31.40
N TYR A 24 -0.47 -0.25 30.98
CA TYR A 24 -1.58 -0.95 31.61
C TYR A 24 -1.10 -2.33 32.06
N LEU A 25 -1.18 -2.61 33.35
CA LEU A 25 -0.65 -3.85 33.94
C LEU A 25 -1.73 -4.65 34.67
N PRO A 26 -1.62 -5.99 34.71
CA PRO A 26 -2.53 -6.85 35.47
C PRO A 26 -2.56 -6.55 36.98
N SER A 27 -1.42 -6.09 37.55
CA SER A 27 -1.35 -5.59 38.93
C SER A 27 -0.15 -4.63 39.10
N ALA A 28 -0.08 -3.95 40.26
CA ALA A 28 1.00 -3.02 40.58
C ALA A 28 2.35 -3.69 40.79
N THR A 29 2.37 -4.99 40.99
CA THR A 29 3.59 -5.77 41.25
C THR A 29 3.63 -6.99 40.33
N GLY A 30 4.83 -7.35 39.89
CA GLY A 30 5.05 -8.50 39.00
C GLY A 30 5.69 -8.10 37.67
N LYS A 31 6.15 -9.12 36.93
CA LYS A 31 6.70 -8.97 35.58
C LYS A 31 5.77 -9.67 34.60
N TYR A 32 5.42 -8.99 33.54
CA TYR A 32 4.43 -9.44 32.57
C TYR A 32 4.99 -9.49 31.15
N PRO A 33 4.53 -10.43 30.31
CA PRO A 33 4.67 -10.25 28.87
C PRO A 33 3.85 -9.05 28.43
N LEU A 34 4.31 -8.33 27.39
CA LEU A 34 3.69 -7.07 27.02
C LEU A 34 3.25 -7.06 25.55
N ILE A 35 2.10 -6.47 25.28
CA ILE A 35 1.71 -6.01 23.95
C ILE A 35 2.08 -4.54 23.83
N VAL A 36 2.72 -4.17 22.74
CA VAL A 36 3.25 -2.82 22.51
C VAL A 36 2.62 -2.22 21.26
N LEU A 37 2.12 -0.98 21.40
CA LEU A 37 1.72 -0.12 20.29
C LEU A 37 2.59 1.13 20.31
N ARG A 38 3.22 1.45 19.16
CA ARG A 38 3.90 2.74 18.93
C ARG A 38 3.13 3.47 17.85
N SER A 39 2.59 4.66 18.15
CA SER A 39 1.56 5.31 17.34
C SER A 39 1.79 6.82 17.22
N PRO A 40 1.54 7.42 16.04
CA PRO A 40 1.47 8.88 15.88
C PRO A 40 0.10 9.45 16.26
N TYR A 41 -0.87 8.57 16.51
CA TYR A 41 -2.24 8.95 16.88
C TYR A 41 -2.34 9.08 18.40
N ASP A 42 -3.35 9.82 18.86
CA ASP A 42 -3.54 9.98 20.29
C ASP A 42 -3.74 8.62 20.98
N PRO A 43 -3.18 8.42 22.20
CA PRO A 43 -3.33 7.16 22.93
C PRO A 43 -4.80 6.74 23.14
N GLU A 44 -5.71 7.72 23.30
CA GLU A 44 -7.14 7.48 23.45
C GLU A 44 -7.75 6.86 22.20
N ASP A 45 -7.24 7.22 21.01
CA ASP A 45 -7.67 6.66 19.71
C ASP A 45 -6.99 5.30 19.41
N SER A 46 -5.80 5.06 19.96
CA SER A 46 -4.97 3.90 19.63
C SER A 46 -5.10 2.75 20.63
N CYS A 47 -5.41 3.04 21.89
CA CYS A 47 -5.50 2.09 22.99
C CYS A 47 -6.84 2.20 23.70
N PHE A 48 -7.83 1.50 23.18
CA PHE A 48 -9.13 1.41 23.88
C PHE A 48 -8.95 0.75 25.25
N SER A 49 -9.46 1.38 26.29
CA SER A 49 -9.33 0.90 27.67
C SER A 49 -9.89 -0.52 27.87
N SER A 50 -10.94 -0.89 27.10
CA SER A 50 -11.48 -2.26 27.08
C SER A 50 -10.49 -3.29 26.54
N TYR A 51 -9.81 -2.97 25.44
CA TYR A 51 -8.78 -3.82 24.83
C TYR A 51 -7.62 -4.07 25.81
N CYS A 52 -7.11 -3.02 26.45
CA CYS A 52 -6.05 -3.14 27.45
C CYS A 52 -6.51 -3.96 28.65
N ALA A 53 -7.74 -3.76 29.12
CA ALA A 53 -8.30 -4.49 30.25
C ALA A 53 -8.47 -6.00 29.98
N ASP A 54 -8.82 -6.37 28.74
CA ASP A 54 -9.01 -7.78 28.38
C ASP A 54 -7.66 -8.53 28.38
N PHE A 55 -6.59 -7.96 27.83
CA PHE A 55 -5.27 -8.56 27.91
C PHE A 55 -4.72 -8.60 29.34
N CYS A 56 -4.98 -7.57 30.15
CA CYS A 56 -4.60 -7.59 31.56
C CYS A 56 -5.29 -8.73 32.36
N LYS A 57 -6.54 -9.09 32.04
CA LYS A 57 -7.23 -10.26 32.63
C LYS A 57 -6.52 -11.57 32.28
N GLU A 58 -5.86 -11.63 31.12
CA GLU A 58 -5.08 -12.80 30.69
C GLU A 58 -3.63 -12.80 31.22
N GLY A 59 -3.25 -11.84 32.05
CA GLY A 59 -1.91 -11.73 32.60
C GLY A 59 -0.89 -11.07 31.66
N ILE A 60 -1.36 -10.33 30.63
CA ILE A 60 -0.54 -9.63 29.64
C ILE A 60 -0.72 -8.14 29.84
N GLY A 61 0.40 -7.40 29.99
CA GLY A 61 0.37 -5.94 30.07
C GLY A 61 0.31 -5.31 28.66
N VAL A 62 -0.08 -4.03 28.60
CA VAL A 62 -0.14 -3.26 27.34
C VAL A 62 0.62 -1.97 27.51
N VAL A 63 1.45 -1.60 26.53
CA VAL A 63 2.23 -0.35 26.48
C VAL A 63 1.89 0.40 25.20
N CYS A 64 1.43 1.63 25.34
CA CYS A 64 1.09 2.52 24.24
C CYS A 64 2.03 3.72 24.24
N GLN A 65 2.98 3.77 23.29
CA GLN A 65 3.93 4.87 23.16
C GLN A 65 3.50 5.82 22.04
N SER A 66 3.41 7.11 22.34
CA SER A 66 3.36 8.16 21.33
C SER A 66 4.74 8.28 20.65
N VAL A 67 4.78 8.21 19.32
CA VAL A 67 6.05 8.39 18.59
C VAL A 67 6.51 9.85 18.66
N ARG A 68 7.77 10.09 18.30
CA ARG A 68 8.39 11.42 18.31
C ARG A 68 7.53 12.48 17.64
N GLY A 69 7.34 13.63 18.29
CA GLY A 69 6.59 14.77 17.76
C GLY A 69 5.07 14.58 17.72
N THR A 70 4.52 13.57 18.42
CA THR A 70 3.07 13.32 18.47
C THR A 70 2.60 13.08 19.90
N GLY A 71 1.29 13.18 20.17
CA GLY A 71 0.73 13.04 21.52
C GLY A 71 1.45 13.92 22.53
N GLY A 72 1.93 13.33 23.61
CA GLY A 72 2.75 14.01 24.62
C GLY A 72 4.25 14.00 24.34
N SER A 73 4.74 13.21 23.37
CA SER A 73 6.16 13.04 23.06
C SER A 73 6.80 14.29 22.47
N GLU A 74 8.06 14.54 22.85
CA GLU A 74 8.85 15.69 22.39
C GLU A 74 9.37 15.48 20.95
N GLY A 75 10.07 16.52 20.44
CA GLY A 75 10.70 16.51 19.12
C GLY A 75 9.75 16.82 17.97
N ILE A 76 10.22 16.56 16.76
CA ILE A 76 9.48 16.78 15.52
C ILE A 76 9.36 15.45 14.80
N MET A 77 8.17 15.15 14.30
CA MET A 77 7.94 13.93 13.51
C MET A 77 8.61 14.05 12.13
N ASP A 78 9.56 13.15 11.88
CA ASP A 78 10.13 12.90 10.57
C ASP A 78 9.63 11.53 10.10
N VAL A 79 8.61 11.52 9.28
CA VAL A 79 7.87 10.32 8.89
C VAL A 79 8.79 9.18 8.46
N SER A 80 8.70 8.04 9.14
CA SER A 80 9.45 6.81 8.88
C SER A 80 10.91 6.78 9.36
N ARG A 81 11.74 7.79 9.06
CA ARG A 81 13.20 7.70 9.24
C ARG A 81 13.63 7.62 10.71
N GLN A 82 12.96 8.34 11.58
CA GLN A 82 13.25 8.33 13.03
C GLN A 82 12.84 7.03 13.71
N GLU A 83 11.85 6.31 13.16
CA GLU A 83 11.29 5.13 13.81
C GLU A 83 12.31 3.98 13.95
N CYS A 84 13.34 3.96 13.11
CA CYS A 84 14.42 3.01 13.21
C CYS A 84 15.19 3.18 14.55
N ASP A 85 15.71 4.38 14.80
CA ASP A 85 16.52 4.66 15.99
C ASP A 85 15.66 4.69 17.27
N ASP A 86 14.51 5.38 17.22
CA ASP A 86 13.57 5.45 18.34
C ASP A 86 13.01 4.08 18.72
N GLY A 87 12.82 3.21 17.72
CA GLY A 87 12.38 1.83 17.89
C GLY A 87 13.43 0.97 18.60
N GLU A 88 14.70 1.09 18.24
CA GLU A 88 15.80 0.40 18.91
C GLU A 88 15.96 0.89 20.36
N ASP A 89 15.91 2.21 20.57
CA ASP A 89 15.96 2.79 21.92
C ASP A 89 14.79 2.31 22.78
N PHE A 90 13.59 2.20 22.18
CA PHE A 90 12.43 1.64 22.85
C PHE A 90 12.64 0.17 23.26
N LEU A 91 13.17 -0.68 22.37
CA LEU A 91 13.45 -2.09 22.68
C LEU A 91 14.42 -2.24 23.86
N ASN A 92 15.49 -1.44 23.84
CA ASN A 92 16.47 -1.40 24.94
C ASN A 92 15.86 -0.92 26.26
N TRP A 93 15.03 0.13 26.21
CA TRP A 93 14.36 0.71 27.37
C TRP A 93 13.31 -0.24 27.97
N ILE A 94 12.43 -0.84 27.15
CA ILE A 94 11.36 -1.71 27.65
C ILE A 94 11.90 -2.99 28.27
N ALA A 95 13.01 -3.52 27.76
CA ALA A 95 13.68 -4.69 28.30
C ALA A 95 14.20 -4.50 29.73
N GLN A 96 14.44 -3.25 30.15
CA GLN A 96 14.96 -2.88 31.47
C GLN A 96 13.86 -2.54 32.47
N GLN A 97 12.58 -2.48 32.04
CA GLN A 97 11.50 -2.11 32.94
C GLN A 97 11.19 -3.23 33.95
N ASP A 98 11.01 -2.89 35.22
CA ASP A 98 10.74 -3.85 36.31
C ASP A 98 9.44 -4.64 36.08
N PHE A 99 8.50 -4.10 35.32
CA PHE A 99 7.23 -4.77 34.97
C PHE A 99 7.33 -5.66 33.72
N CYS A 100 8.42 -5.64 32.97
CA CYS A 100 8.61 -6.45 31.77
C CYS A 100 9.30 -7.79 32.11
N ASN A 101 8.75 -8.91 31.65
CA ASN A 101 9.36 -10.23 31.81
C ASN A 101 10.38 -10.60 30.72
N GLY A 102 10.68 -9.68 29.77
CA GLY A 102 11.57 -9.92 28.65
C GLY A 102 10.88 -10.48 27.39
N CYS A 103 9.56 -10.47 27.35
CA CYS A 103 8.78 -10.90 26.18
C CYS A 103 7.80 -9.80 25.75
N ILE A 104 7.96 -9.29 24.53
CA ILE A 104 7.00 -8.35 23.94
C ILE A 104 6.50 -8.86 22.58
N CYS A 105 5.26 -8.52 22.26
CA CYS A 105 4.69 -8.62 20.91
C CYS A 105 4.14 -7.26 20.51
N THR A 106 4.36 -6.83 19.29
CA THR A 106 3.86 -5.54 18.83
C THR A 106 2.54 -5.69 18.07
N ASN A 107 1.71 -4.65 18.10
CA ASN A 107 0.41 -4.61 17.44
C ASN A 107 0.16 -3.23 16.83
N GLY A 108 -0.62 -3.19 15.75
CA GLY A 108 -1.08 -1.94 15.14
C GLY A 108 -1.33 -2.06 13.65
N GLU A 109 -2.12 -1.10 13.17
CA GLU A 109 -2.53 -0.96 11.78
C GLU A 109 -1.90 0.28 11.17
N SER A 110 -1.62 0.27 9.86
CA SER A 110 -1.13 1.43 9.13
C SER A 110 0.23 1.90 9.65
N TYR A 111 0.38 3.13 10.07
CA TYR A 111 1.63 3.63 10.64
C TYR A 111 2.06 2.89 11.93
N PRO A 112 1.18 2.59 12.90
CA PRO A 112 1.50 1.65 13.99
C PRO A 112 1.90 0.24 13.54
N GLY A 113 1.51 -0.18 12.34
CA GLY A 113 2.03 -1.37 11.67
C GLY A 113 3.44 -1.16 11.10
N HIS A 114 3.69 0.01 10.50
CA HIS A 114 5.02 0.41 10.04
C HIS A 114 6.04 0.45 11.20
N THR A 115 5.66 1.01 12.35
CA THR A 115 6.55 1.04 13.53
C THR A 115 6.95 -0.35 14.01
N GLN A 116 6.12 -1.38 13.79
CA GLN A 116 6.45 -2.77 14.13
C GLN A 116 7.59 -3.31 13.26
N TRP A 117 7.56 -3.03 11.96
CA TRP A 117 8.64 -3.41 11.06
C TRP A 117 9.96 -2.70 11.41
N GLN A 118 9.86 -1.43 11.85
CA GLN A 118 11.02 -0.65 12.26
C GLN A 118 11.66 -1.19 13.55
N VAL A 119 10.91 -1.79 14.46
CA VAL A 119 11.51 -2.48 15.63
C VAL A 119 11.97 -3.91 15.28
N ALA A 120 11.25 -4.62 14.39
CA ALA A 120 11.60 -5.99 14.01
C ALA A 120 12.96 -6.10 13.31
N ARG A 121 13.34 -5.08 12.53
CA ARG A 121 14.61 -5.03 11.77
C ARG A 121 15.87 -5.15 12.62
N HIS A 122 15.77 -4.87 13.94
CA HIS A 122 16.91 -4.94 14.87
C HIS A 122 17.17 -6.36 15.40
N GLY A 123 16.24 -7.31 15.20
CA GLY A 123 16.40 -8.68 15.69
C GLY A 123 16.57 -8.77 17.20
N HIS A 124 16.01 -7.82 17.96
CA HIS A 124 16.20 -7.71 19.41
C HIS A 124 15.51 -8.86 20.15
N SER A 125 16.22 -9.46 21.12
CA SER A 125 15.78 -10.68 21.83
C SER A 125 14.50 -10.52 22.66
N VAL A 126 14.13 -9.29 23.06
CA VAL A 126 12.88 -9.02 23.79
C VAL A 126 11.65 -9.19 22.89
N LEU A 127 11.77 -8.94 21.58
CA LEU A 127 10.68 -9.02 20.61
C LEU A 127 10.41 -10.48 20.23
N LYS A 128 9.20 -10.99 20.51
CA LYS A 128 8.78 -12.37 20.27
C LYS A 128 7.83 -12.53 19.08
N GLY A 129 7.12 -11.46 18.70
CA GLY A 129 6.22 -11.46 17.57
C GLY A 129 5.84 -10.05 17.13
N VAL A 130 5.40 -9.93 15.89
CA VAL A 130 4.83 -8.70 15.33
C VAL A 130 3.49 -9.01 14.65
N THR A 131 2.53 -8.09 14.71
CA THR A 131 1.22 -8.27 14.08
C THR A 131 0.82 -7.06 13.23
N PRO A 132 1.59 -6.75 12.18
CA PRO A 132 1.32 -5.61 11.31
C PRO A 132 0.06 -5.84 10.48
N HIS A 133 -0.86 -4.87 10.49
CA HIS A 133 -2.05 -4.86 9.67
C HIS A 133 -2.01 -3.69 8.70
N ASN A 134 -2.27 -3.92 7.40
CA ASN A 134 -2.26 -2.88 6.37
C ASN A 134 -1.04 -1.96 6.50
N ALA A 135 0.17 -2.51 6.49
CA ALA A 135 1.36 -1.81 6.95
C ALA A 135 2.54 -1.87 5.98
N PRO A 136 3.14 -0.71 5.64
CA PRO A 136 4.32 -0.68 4.76
C PRO A 136 5.61 -0.94 5.54
N LEU A 137 6.60 -1.54 4.86
CA LEU A 137 7.98 -1.61 5.32
C LEU A 137 8.81 -0.42 4.78
N ASN A 138 8.44 0.06 3.59
CA ASN A 138 9.03 1.19 2.90
C ASN A 138 7.91 2.10 2.37
N LEU A 139 7.89 3.35 2.80
CA LEU A 139 6.86 4.30 2.39
C LEU A 139 7.07 4.86 0.98
N PHE A 140 8.31 4.91 0.47
CA PHE A 140 8.61 5.55 -0.81
C PHE A 140 7.86 4.90 -1.97
N THR A 141 7.98 3.58 -2.12
CA THR A 141 7.49 2.86 -3.30
C THR A 141 5.97 2.64 -3.33
N VAL A 142 5.30 2.66 -2.18
CA VAL A 142 3.84 2.38 -2.11
C VAL A 142 3.00 3.59 -1.72
N ALA A 143 3.60 4.56 -1.02
CA ALA A 143 2.88 5.72 -0.51
C ALA A 143 3.29 7.03 -1.18
N MET A 144 4.60 7.31 -1.17
CA MET A 144 5.11 8.60 -1.63
C MET A 144 5.15 8.68 -3.15
N ARG A 145 5.76 7.67 -3.81
CA ARG A 145 5.95 7.68 -5.27
C ARG A 145 5.70 6.32 -5.93
N PRO A 146 4.52 5.71 -5.77
CA PRO A 146 4.21 4.49 -6.49
C PRO A 146 4.25 4.73 -8.01
N GLY A 147 5.03 3.92 -8.73
CA GLY A 147 5.25 4.10 -10.16
C GLY A 147 5.95 5.42 -10.55
N GLY A 148 6.56 6.14 -9.59
CA GLY A 148 7.25 7.42 -9.80
C GLY A 148 6.37 8.67 -9.68
N ALA A 149 5.05 8.53 -9.56
CA ALA A 149 4.11 9.63 -9.37
C ALA A 149 3.85 9.89 -7.88
N TRP A 150 3.59 11.14 -7.52
CA TRP A 150 3.30 11.49 -6.13
C TRP A 150 1.91 11.01 -5.70
N GLY A 151 1.84 10.25 -4.60
CA GLY A 151 0.60 9.72 -4.04
C GLY A 151 -0.10 10.73 -3.13
N PHE A 152 -1.12 11.44 -3.60
CA PHE A 152 -1.77 12.48 -2.80
C PHE A 152 -2.52 11.94 -1.58
N GLY A 153 -3.30 10.89 -1.74
CA GLY A 153 -4.18 10.40 -0.67
C GLY A 153 -3.42 10.05 0.58
N LEU A 154 -2.39 9.23 0.42
CA LEU A 154 -1.60 8.73 1.53
C LEU A 154 -0.51 9.73 1.94
N ALA A 155 0.34 10.14 1.01
CA ALA A 155 1.52 10.94 1.36
C ALA A 155 1.17 12.36 1.84
N SER A 156 0.21 13.03 1.20
CA SER A 156 -0.10 14.43 1.53
C SER A 156 -1.15 14.55 2.62
N MET A 157 -2.31 13.90 2.45
CA MET A 157 -3.46 14.11 3.33
C MET A 157 -3.23 13.56 4.72
N TRP A 158 -2.68 12.34 4.82
CA TRP A 158 -2.37 11.72 6.09
C TRP A 158 -1.28 12.50 6.83
N ALA A 159 -0.17 12.79 6.16
CA ALA A 159 0.97 13.50 6.79
C ALA A 159 0.56 14.91 7.25
N PHE A 160 -0.22 15.64 6.45
CA PHE A 160 -0.81 16.91 6.89
C PHE A 160 -1.70 16.73 8.11
N GLY A 161 -2.58 15.73 8.12
CA GLY A 161 -3.51 15.49 9.23
C GLY A 161 -2.79 15.21 10.56
N VAL A 162 -1.71 14.45 10.53
CA VAL A 162 -0.90 14.15 11.74
C VAL A 162 -0.07 15.35 12.15
N TYR A 163 0.63 15.99 11.20
CA TYR A 163 1.55 17.10 11.50
C TYR A 163 0.83 18.38 11.90
N SER A 164 -0.31 18.69 11.27
CA SER A 164 -1.08 19.91 11.55
C SER A 164 -1.73 19.91 12.92
N ARG A 165 -2.21 18.76 13.42
CA ARG A 165 -2.76 18.63 14.78
C ARG A 165 -1.75 19.08 15.83
N ARG A 166 -0.50 18.58 15.73
CA ARG A 166 0.56 18.92 16.67
C ARG A 166 0.96 20.39 16.62
N ASN A 167 0.98 20.99 15.43
CA ASN A 167 1.47 22.33 15.20
C ASN A 167 0.34 23.38 15.15
N HIS A 168 -0.91 22.99 15.44
CA HIS A 168 -2.08 23.86 15.43
C HIS A 168 -2.24 24.65 14.12
N VAL A 169 -1.97 24.01 12.99
CA VAL A 169 -2.10 24.60 11.66
C VAL A 169 -3.51 24.35 11.12
N GLU A 170 -4.23 25.43 10.83
CA GLU A 170 -5.52 25.34 10.16
C GLU A 170 -5.34 25.26 8.64
N GLN A 171 -6.09 24.36 8.00
CA GLN A 171 -6.08 24.23 6.56
C GLN A 171 -6.74 25.46 5.90
N LYS A 172 -6.01 26.16 5.02
CA LYS A 172 -6.50 27.39 4.36
C LYS A 172 -7.51 27.11 3.25
N VAL A 173 -7.32 26.01 2.53
CA VAL A 173 -8.19 25.60 1.42
C VAL A 173 -8.56 24.13 1.54
N PRO A 174 -9.74 23.70 1.06
CA PRO A 174 -10.12 22.28 1.04
C PRO A 174 -9.15 21.42 0.25
N TRP A 175 -9.01 20.15 0.61
CA TRP A 175 -8.12 19.21 -0.10
C TRP A 175 -8.41 19.12 -1.60
N LYS A 176 -9.67 19.15 -2.00
CA LYS A 176 -10.07 19.11 -3.42
C LYS A 176 -9.46 20.25 -4.24
N GLU A 177 -9.25 21.41 -3.63
CA GLU A 177 -8.62 22.57 -4.26
C GLU A 177 -7.11 22.52 -4.12
N ALA A 178 -6.59 22.17 -2.94
CA ALA A 178 -5.15 22.10 -2.67
C ALA A 178 -4.43 21.11 -3.60
N MET A 179 -5.05 19.97 -3.93
CA MET A 179 -4.47 18.98 -4.85
C MET A 179 -4.28 19.51 -6.29
N TRP A 180 -4.95 20.60 -6.68
CA TRP A 180 -4.76 21.27 -7.98
C TRP A 180 -3.61 22.27 -7.98
N HIS A 181 -3.03 22.55 -6.81
CA HIS A 181 -1.95 23.52 -6.68
C HIS A 181 -0.69 23.09 -7.43
N LEU A 182 -0.08 24.01 -8.15
CA LEU A 182 1.24 23.88 -8.77
C LEU A 182 2.02 25.21 -8.57
N PRO A 183 3.32 25.15 -8.41
CA PRO A 183 4.19 23.96 -8.38
C PRO A 183 3.94 23.15 -7.10
N LEU A 184 4.07 21.84 -7.22
CA LEU A 184 3.78 20.89 -6.12
C LEU A 184 4.61 21.20 -4.85
N LYS A 185 5.85 21.66 -5.02
CA LYS A 185 6.76 22.06 -3.94
C LYS A 185 6.15 23.09 -2.97
N THR A 186 5.25 23.96 -3.46
CA THR A 186 4.61 25.01 -2.64
C THR A 186 3.17 24.72 -2.26
N MET A 187 2.72 23.46 -2.38
CA MET A 187 1.37 23.05 -1.96
C MET A 187 1.15 23.22 -0.45
N ASP A 188 2.21 23.17 0.36
CA ASP A 188 2.17 23.46 1.79
C ASP A 188 1.59 24.85 2.09
N ASN A 189 1.85 25.85 1.26
CA ASN A 189 1.25 27.19 1.39
C ASN A 189 -0.28 27.15 1.18
N ALA A 190 -0.77 26.36 0.22
CA ALA A 190 -2.20 26.16 0.01
C ALA A 190 -2.84 25.42 1.20
N LEU A 191 -2.08 24.52 1.86
CA LEU A 191 -2.53 23.78 3.03
C LEU A 191 -2.49 24.60 4.34
N GLY A 192 -1.91 25.81 4.35
CA GLY A 192 -1.93 26.67 5.54
C GLY A 192 -0.57 26.89 6.21
N PHE A 193 0.47 26.20 5.78
CA PHE A 193 1.82 26.42 6.31
C PHE A 193 2.45 27.66 5.64
N GLU A 194 3.25 28.41 6.37
CA GLU A 194 4.20 29.36 5.80
C GLU A 194 5.30 28.59 5.05
N GLU A 195 5.88 27.61 5.75
CA GLU A 195 6.76 26.59 5.19
C GLU A 195 6.60 25.31 6.04
N TRP A 196 6.44 24.16 5.38
CA TRP A 196 6.48 22.86 6.03
C TRP A 196 7.79 22.15 5.65
N PRO A 197 8.82 22.14 6.53
CA PRO A 197 10.16 21.69 6.19
C PRO A 197 10.20 20.25 5.66
N LEU A 198 9.41 19.34 6.27
CA LEU A 198 9.33 17.95 5.84
C LEU A 198 8.76 17.82 4.42
N TRP A 199 7.70 18.58 4.11
CA TRP A 199 7.16 18.65 2.75
C TRP A 199 8.19 19.10 1.74
N ARG A 200 8.94 20.18 2.03
CA ARG A 200 9.98 20.72 1.15
C ARG A 200 11.08 19.70 0.88
N GLN A 201 11.52 18.96 1.90
CA GLN A 201 12.48 17.87 1.74
C GLN A 201 11.95 16.76 0.84
N TRP A 202 10.69 16.31 1.04
CA TRP A 202 10.09 15.29 0.18
C TRP A 202 9.99 15.74 -1.30
N MET A 203 9.77 17.03 -1.53
CA MET A 203 9.70 17.58 -2.88
C MET A 203 11.08 17.77 -3.54
N GLU A 204 12.14 17.78 -2.76
CA GLU A 204 13.53 17.81 -3.25
C GLU A 204 14.05 16.41 -3.59
N HIS A 205 13.63 15.39 -2.83
CA HIS A 205 14.03 14.00 -3.03
C HIS A 205 13.02 13.25 -3.90
N VAL A 206 13.09 13.48 -5.23
CA VAL A 206 12.13 12.89 -6.17
C VAL A 206 12.50 11.46 -6.57
N CYS A 207 13.76 11.08 -6.43
CA CYS A 207 14.28 9.73 -6.67
C CYS A 207 14.31 8.90 -5.38
N ASN A 208 14.41 7.58 -5.52
CA ASN A 208 14.66 6.66 -4.41
C ASN A 208 16.14 6.71 -4.01
N ASP A 209 16.56 7.83 -3.43
CA ASP A 209 17.92 8.11 -3.00
C ASP A 209 18.18 7.72 -1.52
N ASP A 210 19.33 8.10 -0.98
CA ASP A 210 19.71 7.80 0.41
C ASP A 210 18.78 8.46 1.45
N PHE A 211 18.04 9.52 1.07
CA PHE A 211 17.04 10.11 1.94
C PHE A 211 15.90 9.14 2.25
N TRP A 212 15.43 8.39 1.26
CA TRP A 212 14.34 7.41 1.40
C TRP A 212 14.81 6.03 1.82
N ARG A 213 16.04 5.64 1.39
CA ARG A 213 16.67 4.37 1.74
C ARG A 213 17.21 4.39 3.18
N GLY A 214 17.77 3.31 3.60
CA GLY A 214 18.41 3.21 4.90
C GLY A 214 17.41 3.16 6.06
N LYS A 215 17.34 4.19 6.88
CA LYS A 215 16.53 4.17 8.11
C LYS A 215 15.03 4.05 7.86
N GLY A 216 14.52 4.57 6.74
CA GLY A 216 13.11 4.51 6.37
C GLY A 216 12.66 3.18 5.74
N ASP A 217 13.60 2.32 5.32
CA ASP A 217 13.31 1.09 4.59
C ASP A 217 13.67 -0.15 5.42
N ALA A 218 12.66 -0.78 6.01
CA ALA A 218 12.84 -2.04 6.77
C ALA A 218 12.81 -3.28 5.87
N MET A 219 12.46 -3.16 4.59
CA MET A 219 12.38 -4.29 3.66
C MET A 219 13.73 -4.99 3.48
N GLN A 220 14.80 -4.21 3.43
CA GLN A 220 16.16 -4.74 3.26
C GLN A 220 16.67 -5.50 4.49
N ASP A 221 16.08 -5.27 5.66
CA ASP A 221 16.48 -5.87 6.92
C ASP A 221 15.67 -7.13 7.30
N ILE A 222 14.76 -7.59 6.46
CA ILE A 222 14.02 -8.84 6.68
C ILE A 222 14.96 -10.01 7.06
N PRO A 223 16.15 -10.19 6.43
CA PRO A 223 17.09 -11.25 6.83
C PRO A 223 17.66 -11.13 8.25
N LYS A 224 17.44 -10.00 8.94
CA LYS A 224 17.83 -9.78 10.35
C LYS A 224 16.68 -10.00 11.33
N MET A 225 15.42 -10.05 10.84
CA MET A 225 14.23 -10.16 11.67
C MET A 225 14.14 -11.56 12.29
N THR A 226 14.14 -11.62 13.62
CA THR A 226 14.13 -12.88 14.39
C THR A 226 12.73 -13.30 14.83
N ALA A 227 11.80 -12.36 14.97
CA ALA A 227 10.44 -12.58 15.43
C ALA A 227 9.51 -12.98 14.27
N PRO A 228 8.62 -13.98 14.45
CA PRO A 228 7.58 -14.29 13.47
C PRO A 228 6.53 -13.17 13.37
N ALA A 229 5.83 -13.13 12.25
CA ALA A 229 4.82 -12.12 11.95
C ALA A 229 3.44 -12.74 11.68
N PHE A 230 2.38 -12.16 12.24
CA PHE A 230 1.02 -12.35 11.76
C PHE A 230 0.61 -11.15 10.93
N ILE A 231 0.76 -11.28 9.62
CA ILE A 231 0.57 -10.21 8.64
C ILE A 231 -0.86 -10.24 8.15
N THR A 232 -1.53 -9.09 8.11
CA THR A 232 -2.89 -9.03 7.58
C THR A 232 -3.05 -7.83 6.65
N GLY A 233 -3.91 -7.96 5.63
CA GLY A 233 -4.13 -6.88 4.68
C GLY A 233 -5.36 -7.06 3.81
N GLY A 234 -5.70 -6.01 3.07
CA GLY A 234 -6.79 -5.99 2.12
C GLY A 234 -6.34 -5.98 0.66
N TRP A 235 -7.14 -6.58 -0.25
CA TRP A 235 -6.87 -6.55 -1.68
C TRP A 235 -6.92 -5.13 -2.27
N TYR A 236 -7.61 -4.21 -1.61
CA TYR A 236 -7.70 -2.80 -2.00
C TYR A 236 -6.96 -1.87 -1.02
N ASP A 237 -6.09 -2.43 -0.18
CA ASP A 237 -5.23 -1.66 0.70
C ASP A 237 -4.10 -0.96 -0.07
N ALA A 238 -3.74 0.25 0.37
CA ALA A 238 -2.68 1.05 -0.23
C ALA A 238 -1.27 0.44 -0.08
N PHE A 239 -1.09 -0.54 0.82
CA PHE A 239 0.19 -1.20 1.10
C PHE A 239 0.24 -2.66 0.63
N LEU A 240 -0.77 -3.10 -0.12
CA LEU A 240 -0.90 -4.47 -0.62
C LEU A 240 0.39 -5.10 -1.15
N PRO A 241 1.19 -4.45 -2.03
CA PRO A 241 2.40 -5.09 -2.58
C PRO A 241 3.38 -5.51 -1.48
N GLN A 242 3.58 -4.64 -0.49
CA GLN A 242 4.54 -4.90 0.58
C GLN A 242 4.01 -5.87 1.63
N THR A 243 2.69 -5.93 1.84
CA THR A 243 2.06 -6.95 2.69
C THR A 243 2.38 -8.37 2.19
N LEU A 244 2.21 -8.62 0.90
CA LEU A 244 2.49 -9.92 0.28
C LEU A 244 4.01 -10.19 0.14
N GLU A 245 4.80 -9.18 -0.19
CA GLU A 245 6.25 -9.30 -0.26
C GLU A 245 6.85 -9.59 1.12
N ALA A 246 6.42 -8.90 2.18
CA ALA A 246 6.84 -9.15 3.54
C ALA A 246 6.56 -10.60 3.97
N PHE A 247 5.35 -11.10 3.70
CA PHE A 247 5.02 -12.51 3.98
C PHE A 247 5.97 -13.46 3.26
N SER A 248 6.13 -13.32 1.95
CA SER A 248 6.95 -14.20 1.13
C SER A 248 8.42 -14.20 1.58
N ARG A 249 8.96 -13.00 1.84
CA ARG A 249 10.35 -12.83 2.25
C ARG A 249 10.59 -13.25 3.70
N MET A 250 9.69 -12.95 4.64
CA MET A 250 9.81 -13.44 6.02
C MET A 250 9.88 -14.96 6.08
N ARG A 251 9.04 -15.66 5.33
CA ARG A 251 9.05 -17.12 5.27
C ARG A 251 10.32 -17.70 4.63
N LYS A 252 10.94 -16.98 3.71
CA LYS A 252 12.15 -17.43 3.00
C LYS A 252 13.44 -16.99 3.68
N GLU A 253 13.50 -15.75 4.14
CA GLU A 253 14.73 -15.02 4.50
C GLU A 253 14.82 -14.66 5.99
N GLY A 254 13.72 -14.79 6.77
CA GLY A 254 13.72 -14.45 8.20
C GLY A 254 14.86 -15.13 8.97
N ALA A 255 15.47 -14.41 9.92
CA ALA A 255 16.72 -14.80 10.56
C ALA A 255 16.64 -16.12 11.32
N THR A 256 15.49 -16.47 11.91
CA THR A 256 15.29 -17.68 12.72
C THR A 256 14.33 -18.65 12.04
N GLU A 257 14.38 -19.89 12.49
CA GLU A 257 13.42 -20.91 12.04
C GLU A 257 11.98 -20.54 12.42
N GLN A 258 11.79 -19.98 13.63
CA GLN A 258 10.49 -19.46 14.09
C GLN A 258 9.99 -18.33 13.19
N ALA A 259 10.84 -17.34 12.87
CA ALA A 259 10.47 -16.26 11.96
C ALA A 259 9.98 -16.79 10.60
N ARG A 260 10.66 -17.82 10.06
CA ARG A 260 10.26 -18.43 8.78
C ARG A 260 9.02 -19.32 8.88
N LYS A 261 8.92 -20.19 9.89
CA LYS A 261 7.85 -21.21 9.98
C LYS A 261 6.55 -20.66 10.57
N PHE A 262 6.63 -19.74 11.55
CA PHE A 262 5.47 -19.23 12.28
C PHE A 262 4.88 -17.96 11.68
N THR A 263 5.52 -17.38 10.66
CA THR A 263 4.94 -16.25 9.94
C THR A 263 3.71 -16.70 9.13
N LYS A 264 2.60 -16.01 9.35
CA LYS A 264 1.30 -16.22 8.69
C LYS A 264 0.82 -14.96 8.01
N CYS A 265 -0.05 -15.13 6.99
CA CYS A 265 -0.70 -14.02 6.29
C CYS A 265 -2.20 -14.27 6.09
N VAL A 266 -3.01 -13.21 6.21
CA VAL A 266 -4.43 -13.24 5.85
C VAL A 266 -4.76 -12.04 4.97
N MET A 267 -5.41 -12.29 3.81
CA MET A 267 -5.84 -11.25 2.87
C MET A 267 -7.35 -11.24 2.71
N GLU A 268 -7.99 -10.10 3.01
CA GLU A 268 -9.43 -9.86 2.95
C GLU A 268 -9.82 -8.99 1.75
N PRO A 269 -11.09 -9.02 1.28
CA PRO A 269 -11.56 -8.19 0.14
C PRO A 269 -11.87 -6.75 0.55
N LEU A 270 -11.00 -6.14 1.37
CA LEU A 270 -11.23 -4.85 2.02
C LEU A 270 -10.24 -3.78 1.51
N ASP A 271 -10.59 -2.52 1.72
CA ASP A 271 -9.70 -1.38 1.58
C ASP A 271 -8.92 -1.09 2.88
N HIS A 272 -8.21 0.05 2.91
CA HIS A 272 -7.44 0.45 4.10
C HIS A 272 -8.30 0.71 5.34
N ASP A 273 -9.53 1.20 5.15
CA ASP A 273 -10.47 1.50 6.23
C ASP A 273 -11.35 0.28 6.60
N MET A 274 -10.97 -0.93 6.17
CA MET A 274 -11.69 -2.19 6.43
C MET A 274 -13.10 -2.21 5.86
N ARG A 275 -13.29 -1.69 4.64
CA ARG A 275 -14.61 -1.60 3.97
C ARG A 275 -14.64 -2.35 2.65
N THR A 276 -15.81 -2.87 2.33
CA THR A 276 -16.22 -3.20 0.95
C THR A 276 -16.95 -1.99 0.34
N HIS A 277 -17.14 -1.98 -0.99
CA HIS A 277 -17.75 -0.85 -1.67
C HIS A 277 -18.91 -1.28 -2.59
N ASP A 278 -18.74 -1.19 -3.93
CA ASP A 278 -19.84 -1.45 -4.85
C ASP A 278 -20.18 -2.95 -5.01
N ILE A 279 -19.37 -3.83 -4.45
CA ILE A 279 -19.59 -5.28 -4.45
C ILE A 279 -19.89 -5.78 -3.04
N ASP A 280 -20.94 -6.57 -2.93
CA ASP A 280 -21.26 -7.34 -1.72
C ASP A 280 -20.64 -8.74 -1.84
N TYR A 281 -19.74 -9.08 -0.93
CA TYR A 281 -19.08 -10.39 -0.87
C TYR A 281 -19.81 -11.41 0.02
N GLY A 282 -20.98 -11.05 0.58
CA GLY A 282 -21.72 -11.90 1.51
C GLY A 282 -21.15 -11.90 2.94
N PRO A 283 -21.79 -12.64 3.86
CA PRO A 283 -21.46 -12.57 5.28
C PRO A 283 -20.12 -13.19 5.66
N ASP A 284 -19.59 -14.09 4.84
CA ASP A 284 -18.40 -14.89 5.16
C ASP A 284 -17.09 -14.28 4.61
N HIS A 285 -17.11 -13.02 4.17
CA HIS A 285 -15.95 -12.37 3.59
C HIS A 285 -14.87 -11.95 4.62
N LEU A 286 -15.22 -11.91 5.91
CA LEU A 286 -14.29 -11.56 7.00
C LEU A 286 -13.68 -12.82 7.60
N ALA A 287 -12.35 -12.83 7.76
CA ALA A 287 -11.60 -13.97 8.32
C ALA A 287 -11.59 -14.00 9.85
N GLY A 288 -12.17 -13.03 10.53
CA GLY A 288 -12.03 -12.90 11.98
C GLY A 288 -10.58 -12.59 12.40
N ILE A 289 -9.92 -11.73 11.66
CA ILE A 289 -8.49 -11.41 11.85
C ILE A 289 -8.19 -10.88 13.25
N ILE A 290 -9.09 -10.11 13.87
CA ILE A 290 -8.88 -9.55 15.21
C ILE A 290 -8.72 -10.67 16.24
N GLN A 291 -9.62 -11.66 16.23
CA GLN A 291 -9.57 -12.79 17.14
C GLN A 291 -8.34 -13.66 16.90
N THR A 292 -8.00 -13.91 15.63
CA THR A 292 -6.83 -14.69 15.25
C THR A 292 -5.52 -13.98 15.64
N ARG A 293 -5.44 -12.65 15.44
CA ARG A 293 -4.32 -11.82 15.85
C ARG A 293 -4.13 -11.83 17.37
N ASN A 294 -5.22 -11.66 18.14
CA ASN A 294 -5.16 -11.69 19.60
C ASN A 294 -4.68 -13.05 20.09
N ARG A 295 -5.13 -14.16 19.46
CA ARG A 295 -4.66 -15.51 19.75
C ARG A 295 -3.17 -15.67 19.43
N PHE A 296 -2.71 -15.15 18.28
CA PHE A 296 -1.28 -15.16 17.93
C PHE A 296 -0.44 -14.47 19.01
N MET A 297 -0.81 -13.23 19.39
CA MET A 297 -0.09 -12.45 20.40
C MET A 297 -0.05 -13.15 21.75
N ALA A 298 -1.19 -13.65 22.23
CA ALA A 298 -1.26 -14.35 23.51
C ALA A 298 -0.42 -15.63 23.52
N ASN A 299 -0.46 -16.42 22.44
CA ASN A 299 0.27 -17.67 22.35
C ASN A 299 1.77 -17.46 22.22
N ILE A 300 2.24 -16.57 21.33
CA ILE A 300 3.68 -16.32 21.16
C ILE A 300 4.33 -15.70 22.40
N LEU A 301 3.58 -14.94 23.20
CA LEU A 301 4.05 -14.40 24.47
C LEU A 301 4.18 -15.46 25.57
N ARG A 302 3.42 -16.56 25.50
CA ARG A 302 3.44 -17.69 26.45
C ARG A 302 4.44 -18.77 26.06
N ASP A 303 4.56 -19.02 24.77
CA ASP A 303 5.39 -20.10 24.22
C ASP A 303 6.00 -19.65 22.87
N GLN A 304 7.33 -19.62 22.81
CA GLN A 304 8.07 -19.25 21.59
C GLN A 304 8.61 -20.48 20.85
N GLU A 305 8.46 -21.67 21.39
CA GLU A 305 9.01 -22.89 20.79
C GLU A 305 8.02 -23.54 19.80
N HIS A 306 6.73 -23.33 20.01
CA HIS A 306 5.66 -23.90 19.18
C HIS A 306 4.96 -22.86 18.33
N ASP A 307 4.40 -23.29 17.19
CA ASP A 307 3.62 -22.41 16.30
C ASP A 307 2.45 -21.80 17.07
N PRO A 308 2.34 -20.46 17.17
CA PRO A 308 1.24 -19.81 17.88
C PRO A 308 -0.14 -20.03 17.23
N LEU A 309 -0.17 -20.45 15.95
CA LEU A 309 -1.39 -20.72 15.19
C LEU A 309 -1.25 -22.02 14.37
N PRO A 310 -1.12 -23.20 15.02
CA PRO A 310 -0.84 -24.46 14.33
C PRO A 310 -2.01 -24.95 13.45
N ASP A 311 -3.20 -24.43 13.69
CA ASP A 311 -4.43 -24.70 12.94
C ASP A 311 -4.68 -23.73 11.77
N CYS A 312 -3.78 -22.77 11.55
CA CYS A 312 -3.88 -21.82 10.44
C CYS A 312 -2.85 -22.14 9.35
N ALA A 313 -3.29 -22.14 8.11
CA ALA A 313 -2.39 -22.21 6.96
C ALA A 313 -1.38 -21.04 6.95
N PRO A 314 -0.23 -21.19 6.30
CA PRO A 314 0.73 -20.10 6.15
C PRO A 314 0.14 -18.84 5.52
N ILE A 315 -0.63 -18.98 4.45
CA ILE A 315 -1.43 -17.89 3.91
C ILE A 315 -2.87 -18.32 3.65
N ARG A 316 -3.81 -17.46 4.06
CA ARG A 316 -5.23 -17.58 3.78
C ARG A 316 -5.71 -16.31 3.10
N PHE A 317 -6.42 -16.42 1.99
CA PHE A 317 -6.87 -15.27 1.23
C PHE A 317 -8.25 -15.47 0.61
N PHE A 318 -8.98 -14.37 0.50
CA PHE A 318 -10.32 -14.36 -0.10
C PHE A 318 -10.22 -14.19 -1.62
N VAL A 319 -10.82 -15.09 -2.38
CA VAL A 319 -10.94 -15.00 -3.84
C VAL A 319 -12.26 -14.32 -4.17
N MET A 320 -12.15 -13.08 -4.61
CA MET A 320 -13.27 -12.24 -5.01
C MET A 320 -13.91 -12.76 -6.31
N GLY A 321 -15.15 -12.42 -6.57
CA GLY A 321 -15.91 -12.93 -7.73
C GLY A 321 -16.47 -14.34 -7.54
N SER A 322 -15.70 -15.30 -7.04
CA SER A 322 -16.20 -16.59 -6.56
C SER A 322 -16.58 -16.58 -5.08
N ASN A 323 -16.18 -15.55 -4.35
CA ASN A 323 -16.48 -15.31 -2.94
C ASN A 323 -16.15 -16.54 -2.05
N ARG A 324 -14.92 -17.04 -2.17
CA ARG A 324 -14.43 -18.19 -1.42
C ARG A 324 -13.08 -17.94 -0.78
N TRP A 325 -12.83 -18.56 0.36
CA TRP A 325 -11.51 -18.58 0.97
C TRP A 325 -10.64 -19.66 0.32
N MET A 326 -9.36 -19.32 0.12
CA MET A 326 -8.31 -20.27 -0.24
C MET A 326 -7.19 -20.22 0.77
N GLU A 327 -6.49 -21.35 0.90
CA GLU A 327 -5.32 -21.54 1.75
C GLU A 327 -4.17 -22.06 0.90
N ALA A 328 -2.94 -21.63 1.23
CA ALA A 328 -1.73 -22.10 0.57
C ALA A 328 -0.52 -22.04 1.51
N ASP A 329 0.56 -22.73 1.10
CA ASP A 329 1.82 -22.74 1.85
C ASP A 329 2.72 -21.56 1.52
N GLU A 330 2.58 -20.99 0.32
CA GLU A 330 3.44 -19.91 -0.17
C GLU A 330 2.71 -18.93 -1.11
N TRP A 331 3.30 -17.78 -1.29
CA TRP A 331 2.91 -16.77 -2.26
C TRP A 331 4.14 -16.25 -3.01
N PRO A 332 4.10 -16.05 -4.37
CA PRO A 332 3.01 -16.42 -5.27
C PRO A 332 2.71 -17.92 -5.29
N LEU A 333 1.51 -18.29 -5.73
CA LEU A 333 1.12 -19.71 -5.80
C LEU A 333 1.99 -20.45 -6.83
N PRO A 334 2.56 -21.62 -6.51
CA PRO A 334 3.50 -22.30 -7.42
C PRO A 334 2.85 -22.80 -8.71
N GLN A 335 1.55 -23.03 -8.72
CA GLN A 335 0.79 -23.46 -9.91
C GLN A 335 0.41 -22.30 -10.84
N THR A 336 0.69 -21.04 -10.48
CA THR A 336 0.34 -19.86 -11.30
C THR A 336 1.00 -19.92 -12.67
N LYS A 337 0.19 -19.75 -13.72
CA LYS A 337 0.65 -19.60 -15.12
C LYS A 337 0.49 -18.16 -15.56
N TYR A 338 1.59 -17.47 -15.79
CA TYR A 338 1.59 -16.13 -16.33
C TYR A 338 1.25 -16.18 -17.82
N THR A 339 0.09 -15.64 -18.18
CA THR A 339 -0.51 -15.73 -19.51
C THR A 339 -0.68 -14.34 -20.10
N ASN A 340 -0.16 -14.10 -21.30
CA ASN A 340 -0.32 -12.83 -21.98
C ASN A 340 -1.74 -12.70 -22.58
N LEU A 341 -2.35 -11.56 -22.36
CA LEU A 341 -3.59 -11.14 -22.97
C LEU A 341 -3.30 -9.87 -23.79
N TYR A 342 -3.22 -10.03 -25.13
CA TYR A 342 -2.76 -8.99 -26.04
C TYR A 342 -3.84 -7.97 -26.33
N LEU A 343 -3.44 -6.69 -26.44
CA LEU A 343 -4.26 -5.64 -27.02
C LEU A 343 -4.35 -5.87 -28.53
N CYS A 344 -5.56 -5.81 -29.07
CA CYS A 344 -5.87 -6.10 -30.47
C CYS A 344 -6.95 -5.17 -31.01
N GLY A 345 -7.24 -5.27 -32.30
CA GLY A 345 -8.34 -4.59 -32.95
C GLY A 345 -7.89 -3.73 -34.12
N ASN A 346 -8.77 -3.57 -35.11
CA ASN A 346 -8.55 -2.76 -36.31
C ASN A 346 -9.43 -1.50 -36.34
N GLU A 347 -10.14 -1.24 -35.26
CA GLU A 347 -10.94 -0.04 -35.03
C GLU A 347 -10.40 0.70 -33.81
N ARG A 348 -10.63 2.00 -33.73
CA ARG A 348 -10.15 2.82 -32.62
C ARG A 348 -10.68 2.33 -31.27
N ALA A 349 -9.78 2.22 -30.29
CA ALA A 349 -10.11 1.81 -28.93
C ALA A 349 -10.48 3.00 -28.00
N ASN A 350 -10.57 4.23 -28.54
CA ASN A 350 -10.95 5.41 -27.76
C ASN A 350 -12.38 5.26 -27.24
N SER A 351 -12.50 5.17 -25.91
CA SER A 351 -13.69 4.90 -25.12
C SER A 351 -14.32 3.50 -25.33
N VAL A 352 -15.28 3.18 -24.49
CA VAL A 352 -16.06 1.92 -24.55
C VAL A 352 -16.87 1.73 -25.84
N LEU A 353 -17.09 2.82 -26.59
CA LEU A 353 -17.80 2.81 -27.88
C LEU A 353 -16.87 2.42 -29.04
N GLY A 354 -15.58 2.30 -28.81
CA GLY A 354 -14.59 1.88 -29.80
C GLY A 354 -14.52 0.37 -29.99
N GLY A 355 -13.64 -0.08 -30.90
CA GLY A 355 -13.48 -1.47 -31.32
C GLY A 355 -12.25 -2.17 -30.71
N GLY A 356 -11.68 -1.67 -29.59
CA GLY A 356 -10.54 -2.30 -28.93
C GLY A 356 -10.87 -3.70 -28.41
N LYS A 357 -10.05 -4.69 -28.77
CA LYS A 357 -10.21 -6.11 -28.40
C LYS A 357 -9.04 -6.61 -27.57
N LEU A 358 -9.30 -7.66 -26.80
CA LEU A 358 -8.29 -8.45 -26.10
C LEU A 358 -8.31 -9.87 -26.65
N SER A 359 -7.12 -10.46 -26.84
CA SER A 359 -6.96 -11.84 -27.30
C SER A 359 -5.82 -12.55 -26.59
N PHE A 360 -6.01 -13.84 -26.31
CA PHE A 360 -4.93 -14.72 -25.85
C PHE A 360 -4.04 -15.21 -27.02
N ASP A 361 -4.48 -15.01 -28.25
CA ASP A 361 -3.71 -15.30 -29.47
C ASP A 361 -2.71 -14.16 -29.77
N ALA A 362 -2.02 -14.28 -30.88
CA ALA A 362 -1.01 -13.31 -31.28
C ALA A 362 -1.57 -11.87 -31.38
N PRO A 363 -0.72 -10.87 -31.09
CA PRO A 363 -1.11 -9.47 -31.22
C PRO A 363 -1.43 -9.10 -32.66
N GLY A 364 -2.31 -8.15 -32.82
CA GLY A 364 -2.63 -7.63 -34.17
C GLY A 364 -3.53 -6.41 -34.08
N GLY A 365 -3.23 -5.40 -34.88
CA GLY A 365 -4.04 -4.20 -34.90
C GLY A 365 -3.30 -2.97 -35.40
N ILE A 366 -3.96 -1.85 -35.23
CA ILE A 366 -3.47 -0.52 -35.54
C ILE A 366 -2.94 0.15 -34.26
N GLU A 367 -2.19 1.23 -34.43
CA GLU A 367 -1.82 2.11 -33.33
C GLU A 367 -3.02 2.94 -32.85
N GLU A 368 -3.09 3.19 -31.55
CA GLU A 368 -4.11 4.01 -30.91
C GLU A 368 -3.53 5.35 -30.48
N THR A 369 -4.27 6.43 -30.73
CA THR A 369 -3.83 7.77 -30.37
C THR A 369 -4.87 8.50 -29.53
N PHE A 370 -4.43 9.14 -28.45
CA PHE A 370 -5.25 10.02 -27.64
C PHE A 370 -4.44 11.24 -27.15
N PHE A 371 -5.13 12.25 -26.63
CA PHE A 371 -4.50 13.43 -26.04
C PHE A 371 -4.68 13.43 -24.53
N TYR A 372 -3.59 13.58 -23.81
CA TYR A 372 -3.62 13.84 -22.38
C TYR A 372 -3.48 15.34 -22.10
N ASN A 373 -4.49 15.91 -21.45
CA ASN A 373 -4.52 17.29 -20.98
C ASN A 373 -4.38 17.31 -19.45
N PRO A 374 -3.29 17.83 -18.86
CA PRO A 374 -3.12 17.92 -17.41
C PRO A 374 -4.16 18.78 -16.68
N LEU A 375 -4.92 19.61 -17.40
CA LEU A 375 -6.05 20.38 -16.85
C LEU A 375 -7.34 19.57 -16.74
N GLU A 376 -7.44 18.45 -17.46
CA GLU A 376 -8.61 17.57 -17.50
C GLU A 376 -8.21 16.09 -17.28
N PRO A 377 -7.46 15.78 -16.22
CA PRO A 377 -6.97 14.41 -16.00
C PRO A 377 -8.12 13.42 -15.84
N VAL A 378 -7.85 12.15 -16.14
CA VAL A 378 -8.78 11.06 -15.85
C VAL A 378 -8.98 10.97 -14.33
N PRO A 379 -10.23 11.09 -13.84
CA PRO A 379 -10.48 11.05 -12.40
C PRO A 379 -10.27 9.65 -11.82
N THR A 380 -9.78 9.60 -10.60
CA THR A 380 -9.70 8.35 -9.83
C THR A 380 -11.09 7.83 -9.49
N VAL A 381 -11.38 6.60 -9.90
CA VAL A 381 -12.58 5.85 -9.51
C VAL A 381 -12.17 4.45 -9.10
N GLY A 382 -12.19 4.18 -7.80
CA GLY A 382 -11.74 2.93 -7.22
C GLY A 382 -10.22 2.78 -7.13
N GLY A 383 -9.78 1.62 -6.69
CA GLY A 383 -8.38 1.22 -6.56
C GLY A 383 -7.86 1.30 -5.12
N ASN A 384 -6.56 1.07 -4.98
CA ASN A 384 -5.88 1.00 -3.68
C ASN A 384 -5.57 2.41 -3.14
N ASN A 385 -6.58 3.03 -2.54
CA ASN A 385 -6.55 4.42 -2.06
C ASN A 385 -6.97 4.51 -0.59
N LEU A 386 -6.77 5.68 0.02
CA LEU A 386 -7.38 6.03 1.31
C LEU A 386 -8.75 6.68 1.14
N GLY A 387 -9.60 6.59 2.16
CA GLY A 387 -11.03 6.93 2.19
C GLY A 387 -11.48 8.24 1.55
N HIS A 388 -10.59 9.22 1.40
CA HIS A 388 -10.92 10.50 0.76
C HIS A 388 -10.84 10.48 -0.77
N ILE A 389 -10.26 9.43 -1.36
CA ILE A 389 -10.06 9.26 -2.81
C ILE A 389 -10.69 7.93 -3.23
N ALA A 390 -12.02 7.86 -3.22
CA ALA A 390 -12.86 6.77 -3.74
C ALA A 390 -12.16 5.39 -3.76
N PRO A 391 -11.83 4.78 -2.60
CA PRO A 391 -11.11 3.52 -2.55
C PRO A 391 -11.97 2.34 -2.99
N GLY A 392 -11.30 1.18 -3.16
CA GLY A 392 -11.94 -0.11 -3.37
C GLY A 392 -12.50 -0.33 -4.76
N GLN A 393 -13.50 -1.20 -4.85
CA GLN A 393 -14.15 -1.53 -6.11
C GLN A 393 -15.25 -0.53 -6.44
N ARG A 394 -15.20 0.00 -7.66
CA ARG A 394 -16.16 0.98 -8.16
C ARG A 394 -16.52 0.71 -9.62
N TRP A 395 -17.76 0.98 -9.98
CA TRP A 395 -18.21 0.92 -11.37
C TRP A 395 -17.48 1.94 -12.23
N GLN A 396 -16.99 1.51 -13.39
CA GLN A 396 -16.11 2.27 -14.29
C GLN A 396 -16.83 2.97 -15.44
N THR A 397 -18.13 2.84 -15.54
CA THR A 397 -18.94 3.23 -16.73
C THR A 397 -18.66 4.65 -17.24
N ASP A 398 -18.48 5.63 -16.35
CA ASP A 398 -18.27 7.02 -16.78
C ASP A 398 -16.82 7.29 -17.21
N ILE A 399 -15.86 6.58 -16.64
CA ILE A 399 -14.45 6.66 -17.06
C ILE A 399 -14.28 6.08 -18.46
N GLU A 400 -14.94 4.98 -18.76
CA GLU A 400 -14.85 4.28 -20.03
C GLU A 400 -15.47 5.04 -21.22
N LYS A 401 -16.24 6.09 -20.96
CA LYS A 401 -16.81 6.97 -22.00
C LYS A 401 -15.84 8.06 -22.48
N ARG A 402 -14.75 8.27 -21.77
CA ARG A 402 -13.79 9.34 -22.08
C ARG A 402 -12.98 9.02 -23.33
N ALA A 403 -12.74 10.03 -24.16
CA ALA A 403 -11.95 9.89 -25.39
C ALA A 403 -10.43 9.74 -25.13
N ASP A 404 -9.97 10.07 -23.91
CA ASP A 404 -8.59 9.92 -23.44
C ASP A 404 -8.36 8.63 -22.63
N VAL A 405 -9.31 7.70 -22.69
CA VAL A 405 -9.22 6.35 -22.13
C VAL A 405 -9.41 5.34 -23.26
N LEU A 406 -8.35 4.58 -23.57
CA LEU A 406 -8.42 3.44 -24.47
C LEU A 406 -9.05 2.27 -23.74
N VAL A 407 -10.02 1.60 -24.38
CA VAL A 407 -10.78 0.50 -23.80
C VAL A 407 -10.67 -0.73 -24.70
N PHE A 408 -10.09 -1.80 -24.15
CA PHE A 408 -9.96 -3.10 -24.84
C PHE A 408 -10.76 -4.14 -24.08
N THR A 409 -11.56 -4.94 -24.78
CA THR A 409 -12.48 -5.92 -24.19
C THR A 409 -12.34 -7.28 -24.85
N SER A 410 -12.28 -8.36 -24.05
CA SER A 410 -12.23 -9.73 -24.54
C SER A 410 -13.58 -10.20 -25.10
N ASP A 411 -13.58 -11.33 -25.79
CA ASP A 411 -14.80 -12.10 -25.99
C ASP A 411 -15.40 -12.57 -24.66
N VAL A 412 -16.64 -13.06 -24.70
CA VAL A 412 -17.32 -13.61 -23.52
C VAL A 412 -16.58 -14.86 -23.05
N LEU A 413 -16.30 -14.94 -21.77
CA LEU A 413 -15.65 -16.11 -21.17
C LEU A 413 -16.60 -17.32 -21.19
N GLU A 414 -16.11 -18.44 -21.69
CA GLU A 414 -16.86 -19.70 -21.75
C GLU A 414 -16.83 -20.46 -20.42
N ASN A 415 -15.82 -20.21 -19.59
CA ASN A 415 -15.62 -20.81 -18.28
C ASN A 415 -15.19 -19.74 -17.27
N ASP A 416 -15.33 -20.07 -15.99
CA ASP A 416 -14.73 -19.28 -14.91
C ASP A 416 -13.21 -19.27 -15.07
N MET A 417 -12.56 -18.13 -14.75
CA MET A 417 -11.11 -17.97 -14.79
C MET A 417 -10.62 -17.35 -13.50
N ASP A 418 -9.82 -18.09 -12.76
CA ASP A 418 -9.14 -17.58 -11.56
C ASP A 418 -7.86 -16.84 -11.94
N VAL A 419 -7.78 -15.54 -11.62
CA VAL A 419 -6.61 -14.69 -11.75
C VAL A 419 -6.11 -14.37 -10.34
N ILE A 420 -5.04 -15.06 -9.91
CA ILE A 420 -4.54 -14.99 -8.54
C ILE A 420 -3.03 -14.77 -8.55
N GLY A 421 -2.60 -13.58 -8.19
CA GLY A 421 -1.20 -13.17 -8.21
C GLY A 421 -1.00 -11.75 -8.69
N GLN A 422 0.26 -11.41 -9.03
CA GLN A 422 0.65 -10.10 -9.54
C GLN A 422 0.27 -9.94 -11.01
N VAL A 423 -0.52 -8.90 -11.31
CA VAL A 423 -0.90 -8.50 -12.67
C VAL A 423 0.06 -7.42 -13.15
N LYS A 424 0.55 -7.54 -14.39
CA LYS A 424 1.42 -6.56 -15.03
C LYS A 424 0.91 -6.18 -16.41
N ALA A 425 1.24 -4.97 -16.87
CA ALA A 425 1.07 -4.57 -18.26
C ALA A 425 2.42 -4.23 -18.87
N LEU A 426 2.62 -4.64 -20.11
CA LEU A 426 3.70 -4.15 -20.97
C LEU A 426 3.07 -3.38 -22.11
N ILE A 427 3.22 -2.05 -22.09
CA ILE A 427 2.61 -1.15 -23.06
C ILE A 427 3.70 -0.50 -23.91
N TYR A 428 3.73 -0.79 -25.19
CA TYR A 428 4.60 -0.11 -26.14
C TYR A 428 3.94 1.19 -26.56
N ALA A 429 4.56 2.32 -26.20
CA ALA A 429 3.96 3.62 -26.47
C ALA A 429 5.01 4.68 -26.83
N ALA A 430 4.55 5.69 -27.56
CA ALA A 430 5.28 6.93 -27.82
C ALA A 430 4.48 8.13 -27.32
N THR A 431 5.17 9.20 -26.98
CA THR A 431 4.57 10.47 -26.59
C THR A 431 5.20 11.63 -27.36
N SER A 432 4.43 12.69 -27.59
CA SER A 432 4.98 13.96 -28.11
C SER A 432 5.72 14.80 -27.05
N ALA A 433 5.76 14.31 -25.81
CA ALA A 433 6.33 15.00 -24.65
C ALA A 433 7.70 14.43 -24.25
N LYS A 434 8.45 15.18 -23.41
CA LYS A 434 9.69 14.69 -22.80
C LYS A 434 9.46 13.84 -21.55
N ASP A 435 8.26 13.88 -20.99
CA ASP A 435 7.79 13.06 -19.87
C ASP A 435 6.27 12.97 -19.92
N THR A 436 5.71 11.86 -19.49
CA THR A 436 4.28 11.62 -19.37
C THR A 436 4.06 10.40 -18.47
N ASP A 437 2.81 10.13 -18.11
CA ASP A 437 2.46 8.92 -17.38
C ASP A 437 1.67 7.97 -18.29
N PHE A 438 1.77 6.66 -18.04
CA PHE A 438 0.85 5.66 -18.56
C PHE A 438 0.23 4.88 -17.40
N THR A 439 -1.09 4.67 -17.49
CA THR A 439 -1.86 3.86 -16.54
C THR A 439 -2.46 2.66 -17.22
N ALA A 440 -2.59 1.58 -16.48
CA ALA A 440 -3.36 0.42 -16.90
C ALA A 440 -4.31 0.00 -15.77
N LYS A 441 -5.53 -0.38 -16.12
CA LYS A 441 -6.55 -0.88 -15.19
C LYS A 441 -7.18 -2.14 -15.74
N LEU A 442 -7.22 -3.19 -14.93
CA LEU A 442 -7.93 -4.43 -15.20
C LEU A 442 -9.34 -4.35 -14.63
N CYS A 443 -10.34 -4.70 -15.42
CA CYS A 443 -11.74 -4.66 -15.03
C CYS A 443 -12.46 -5.96 -15.40
N ASP A 444 -13.51 -6.28 -14.67
CA ASP A 444 -14.47 -7.35 -14.97
C ASP A 444 -15.77 -6.73 -15.52
N VAL A 445 -16.18 -7.16 -16.71
CA VAL A 445 -17.42 -6.71 -17.36
C VAL A 445 -18.51 -7.75 -17.16
N TYR A 446 -19.56 -7.36 -16.49
CA TYR A 446 -20.72 -8.18 -16.20
C TYR A 446 -21.60 -8.38 -17.46
N PRO A 447 -22.46 -9.41 -17.51
CA PRO A 447 -23.34 -9.65 -18.65
C PRO A 447 -24.29 -8.49 -18.98
N ASP A 448 -24.60 -7.61 -18.02
CA ASP A 448 -25.40 -6.40 -18.21
C ASP A 448 -24.59 -5.21 -18.77
N GLY A 449 -23.29 -5.39 -19.01
CA GLY A 449 -22.39 -4.39 -19.57
C GLY A 449 -21.72 -3.47 -18.54
N ARG A 450 -22.06 -3.54 -17.25
CA ARG A 450 -21.35 -2.80 -16.21
C ARG A 450 -19.95 -3.37 -16.02
N SER A 451 -19.00 -2.49 -15.77
CA SER A 451 -17.58 -2.82 -15.58
C SER A 451 -17.12 -2.40 -14.19
N ILE A 452 -16.42 -3.29 -13.47
CA ILE A 452 -15.87 -3.04 -12.13
C ILE A 452 -14.33 -3.12 -12.18
N ASN A 453 -13.62 -2.22 -11.48
CA ASN A 453 -12.16 -2.29 -11.39
C ASN A 453 -11.70 -3.44 -10.50
N ILE A 454 -10.67 -4.15 -10.94
CA ILE A 454 -10.04 -5.24 -10.20
C ILE A 454 -8.71 -4.78 -9.59
N CYS A 455 -7.82 -4.28 -10.41
CA CYS A 455 -6.55 -3.69 -10.01
C CYS A 455 -6.09 -2.67 -11.05
N ASP A 456 -5.20 -1.77 -10.65
CA ASP A 456 -4.68 -0.72 -11.51
C ASP A 456 -3.28 -0.27 -11.09
N GLY A 457 -2.56 0.33 -12.02
CA GLY A 457 -1.23 0.86 -11.79
C GLY A 457 -0.89 2.01 -12.71
N LEU A 458 0.25 2.64 -12.41
CA LEU A 458 0.80 3.75 -13.16
C LEU A 458 2.32 3.59 -13.27
N ILE A 459 2.88 4.08 -14.37
CA ILE A 459 4.32 4.33 -14.53
C ILE A 459 4.54 5.74 -15.07
N ARG A 460 5.39 6.51 -14.41
CA ARG A 460 5.87 7.80 -14.90
C ARG A 460 7.05 7.60 -15.85
N GLY A 461 6.98 8.17 -17.04
CA GLY A 461 7.91 7.90 -18.14
C GLY A 461 9.37 8.04 -17.78
N ARG A 462 9.74 9.11 -17.08
CA ARG A 462 11.14 9.33 -16.65
C ARG A 462 11.67 8.29 -15.65
N PHE A 463 10.80 7.48 -15.06
CA PHE A 463 11.13 6.40 -14.13
C PHE A 463 10.86 4.99 -14.70
N MET A 464 10.67 4.87 -16.01
CA MET A 464 10.36 3.58 -16.62
C MET A 464 11.47 2.53 -16.44
N ASN A 465 12.71 2.94 -16.19
CA ASN A 465 13.86 2.06 -15.94
C ASN A 465 14.18 1.87 -14.46
N GLY A 466 13.36 2.41 -13.56
CA GLY A 466 13.56 2.41 -12.11
C GLY A 466 13.49 3.83 -11.54
N GLN A 467 13.44 3.92 -10.21
CA GLN A 467 13.22 5.21 -9.52
C GLN A 467 14.50 5.81 -8.91
N ASP A 468 15.68 5.27 -9.26
CA ASP A 468 16.96 5.73 -8.72
C ASP A 468 17.46 7.01 -9.42
N GLU A 469 17.06 7.20 -10.69
CA GLU A 469 17.41 8.36 -11.49
C GLU A 469 16.28 8.75 -12.46
N GLU A 470 16.26 10.00 -12.86
CA GLU A 470 15.32 10.54 -13.85
C GLU A 470 15.91 10.44 -15.26
N ILE A 471 15.22 9.75 -16.18
CA ILE A 471 15.62 9.66 -17.60
C ILE A 471 14.47 10.17 -18.46
N LEU A 472 14.64 11.35 -19.07
CA LEU A 472 13.61 11.91 -19.93
C LEU A 472 13.43 11.13 -21.22
N LEU A 473 12.21 11.11 -21.72
CA LEU A 473 11.84 10.47 -22.98
C LEU A 473 12.27 11.33 -24.19
N GLU A 474 12.53 10.67 -25.31
CA GLU A 474 12.66 11.30 -26.62
C GLU A 474 11.27 11.36 -27.29
N PRO A 475 10.74 12.56 -27.59
CA PRO A 475 9.42 12.68 -28.23
C PRO A 475 9.33 11.87 -29.53
N GLY A 476 8.24 11.11 -29.68
CA GLY A 476 7.97 10.25 -30.84
C GLY A 476 8.68 8.89 -30.86
N LYS A 477 9.61 8.64 -29.94
CA LYS A 477 10.26 7.32 -29.82
C LYS A 477 9.37 6.34 -29.06
N VAL A 478 9.32 5.10 -29.53
CA VAL A 478 8.56 4.02 -28.88
C VAL A 478 9.37 3.43 -27.73
N TYR A 479 8.74 3.31 -26.57
CA TYR A 479 9.30 2.70 -25.37
C TYR A 479 8.39 1.60 -24.81
N PRO A 480 8.95 0.57 -24.17
CA PRO A 480 8.20 -0.46 -23.45
C PRO A 480 7.93 0.00 -22.01
N PHE A 481 6.72 0.44 -21.70
CA PHE A 481 6.33 0.81 -20.35
C PHE A 481 5.82 -0.42 -19.58
N GLY A 482 6.60 -0.85 -18.58
CA GLY A 482 6.20 -1.89 -17.64
C GLY A 482 5.36 -1.27 -16.50
N ILE A 483 4.09 -1.62 -16.41
CA ILE A 483 3.17 -1.12 -15.38
C ILE A 483 2.84 -2.25 -14.43
N ASP A 484 3.11 -2.08 -13.15
CA ASP A 484 2.67 -2.99 -12.09
C ASP A 484 1.24 -2.61 -11.67
N LEU A 485 0.28 -3.52 -11.90
CA LEU A 485 -1.10 -3.35 -11.46
C LEU A 485 -1.34 -3.93 -10.06
N TRP A 486 -0.27 -4.38 -9.42
CA TRP A 486 -0.26 -5.04 -8.13
C TRP A 486 -0.89 -6.44 -8.16
N SER A 487 -1.18 -6.99 -6.99
CA SER A 487 -1.74 -8.35 -6.92
C SER A 487 -3.25 -8.33 -6.72
N THR A 488 -3.90 -9.42 -7.15
CA THR A 488 -5.32 -9.66 -6.89
C THR A 488 -5.57 -11.16 -6.69
N ALA A 489 -6.74 -11.48 -6.15
CA ALA A 489 -7.33 -12.81 -6.21
C ALA A 489 -8.78 -12.65 -6.66
N TRP A 490 -9.01 -12.85 -7.95
CA TRP A 490 -10.30 -12.63 -8.62
C TRP A 490 -10.68 -13.79 -9.53
N THR A 491 -11.94 -14.20 -9.46
CA THR A 491 -12.54 -15.12 -10.44
C THR A 491 -13.39 -14.33 -11.44
N PHE A 492 -12.93 -14.24 -12.68
CA PHE A 492 -13.78 -13.82 -13.79
C PHE A 492 -14.78 -14.93 -14.09
N LYS A 493 -16.08 -14.64 -14.01
CA LYS A 493 -17.11 -15.64 -14.18
C LYS A 493 -17.40 -15.95 -15.65
N LYS A 494 -17.82 -17.18 -15.93
CA LYS A 494 -18.45 -17.54 -17.21
C LYS A 494 -19.55 -16.54 -17.57
N GLY A 495 -19.56 -16.08 -18.82
CA GLY A 495 -20.49 -15.05 -19.30
C GLY A 495 -20.01 -13.61 -19.09
N HIS A 496 -18.97 -13.37 -18.29
CA HIS A 496 -18.30 -12.08 -18.15
C HIS A 496 -17.28 -11.85 -19.27
N ARG A 497 -16.66 -10.66 -19.27
CA ARG A 497 -15.54 -10.30 -20.17
C ARG A 497 -14.43 -9.66 -19.37
N ILE A 498 -13.20 -9.86 -19.80
CA ILE A 498 -12.04 -9.11 -19.29
C ILE A 498 -11.96 -7.79 -20.03
N ARG A 499 -11.68 -6.71 -19.32
CA ARG A 499 -11.47 -5.38 -19.90
C ARG A 499 -10.21 -4.74 -19.37
N VAL A 500 -9.52 -4.00 -20.23
CA VAL A 500 -8.35 -3.21 -19.90
C VAL A 500 -8.58 -1.77 -20.33
N GLN A 501 -8.30 -0.84 -19.43
CA GLN A 501 -8.30 0.59 -19.71
C GLN A 501 -6.84 1.07 -19.71
N ILE A 502 -6.45 1.87 -20.73
CA ILE A 502 -5.15 2.55 -20.81
C ILE A 502 -5.38 4.05 -20.89
N SER A 503 -4.67 4.82 -20.07
CA SER A 503 -4.71 6.30 -20.12
C SER A 503 -3.38 6.89 -19.63
N SER A 504 -3.32 8.22 -19.44
CA SER A 504 -2.11 8.93 -18.97
C SER A 504 -2.30 9.66 -17.64
N SER A 505 -3.32 9.31 -16.88
CA SER A 505 -3.57 9.92 -15.57
C SER A 505 -4.55 9.12 -14.73
N ASN A 506 -4.50 9.32 -13.42
CA ASN A 506 -5.42 8.75 -12.43
C ASN A 506 -5.42 9.71 -11.22
N PHE A 507 -6.09 10.86 -11.39
CA PHE A 507 -6.06 11.98 -10.44
C PHE A 507 -7.34 12.01 -9.59
N PRO A 508 -7.24 12.20 -8.29
CA PRO A 508 -6.08 12.61 -7.51
C PRO A 508 -5.38 11.48 -6.72
N ARG A 509 -5.50 10.19 -7.12
CA ARG A 509 -4.65 9.16 -6.50
C ARG A 509 -3.18 9.51 -6.70
N PHE A 510 -2.81 9.89 -7.92
CA PHE A 510 -1.48 10.36 -8.29
C PHE A 510 -1.52 11.82 -8.72
N ASP A 511 -0.38 12.51 -8.57
CA ASP A 511 -0.22 13.85 -9.13
C ASP A 511 -0.27 13.82 -10.65
N ARG A 512 -0.59 14.98 -11.25
CA ARG A 512 -0.64 15.14 -12.70
C ARG A 512 0.76 15.31 -13.27
N ASN A 513 1.14 14.48 -14.24
CA ASN A 513 2.32 14.79 -15.03
C ASN A 513 2.06 16.03 -15.89
N THR A 514 2.95 17.02 -15.83
CA THR A 514 2.81 18.27 -16.59
C THR A 514 3.25 18.14 -18.04
N ASN A 515 3.79 17.01 -18.48
CA ASN A 515 4.30 16.67 -19.81
C ASN A 515 5.47 17.51 -20.31
N THR A 516 6.01 18.42 -19.50
CA THR A 516 7.06 19.35 -19.96
C THR A 516 8.46 18.77 -19.92
N GLY A 517 8.69 17.73 -19.10
CA GLY A 517 10.02 17.24 -18.77
C GLY A 517 10.82 18.20 -17.87
N GLY A 518 10.15 19.22 -17.31
CA GLY A 518 10.73 20.10 -16.29
C GLY A 518 10.90 19.40 -14.94
N HIS A 519 11.29 20.17 -13.93
CA HIS A 519 11.42 19.65 -12.56
C HIS A 519 10.05 19.20 -12.03
N LEU A 520 9.95 17.95 -11.55
CA LEU A 520 8.68 17.33 -11.18
C LEU A 520 7.85 18.13 -10.17
N THR A 521 8.51 18.76 -9.23
CA THR A 521 7.85 19.40 -8.08
C THR A 521 7.92 20.93 -8.10
N ALA A 522 8.83 21.52 -8.91
CA ALA A 522 9.07 22.96 -8.94
C ALA A 522 8.52 23.66 -10.18
N SER A 523 7.97 22.93 -11.17
CA SER A 523 7.36 23.52 -12.37
C SER A 523 5.84 23.58 -12.26
N ALA A 524 5.26 24.69 -12.75
CA ALA A 524 3.82 24.84 -12.92
C ALA A 524 3.40 24.87 -14.41
N GLU A 525 4.37 24.85 -15.34
CA GLU A 525 4.09 24.80 -16.77
C GLU A 525 3.48 23.45 -17.15
N MET A 526 2.49 23.46 -18.02
CA MET A 526 1.79 22.26 -18.50
C MET A 526 1.72 22.26 -20.03
N LYS A 527 1.74 21.06 -20.61
CA LYS A 527 1.54 20.85 -22.05
C LYS A 527 0.54 19.72 -22.28
N ILE A 528 -0.30 19.85 -23.28
CA ILE A 528 -1.05 18.72 -23.82
C ILE A 528 -0.06 17.81 -24.55
N ALA A 529 -0.12 16.51 -24.31
CA ALA A 529 0.68 15.52 -24.99
C ALA A 529 -0.19 14.59 -25.83
N GLN A 530 0.26 14.30 -27.04
CA GLN A 530 -0.28 13.23 -27.85
C GLN A 530 0.40 11.93 -27.45
N GLN A 531 -0.40 10.92 -27.12
CA GLN A 531 0.04 9.58 -26.79
C GLN A 531 -0.29 8.65 -27.95
N THR A 532 0.61 7.72 -28.25
CA THR A 532 0.38 6.67 -29.24
C THR A 532 0.71 5.32 -28.60
N VAL A 533 -0.26 4.42 -28.54
CA VAL A 533 -0.11 3.05 -28.01
C VAL A 533 -0.10 2.09 -29.18
N TYR A 534 0.91 1.24 -29.24
CA TYR A 534 1.11 0.23 -30.29
C TYR A 534 0.71 -1.13 -29.79
N HIS A 535 0.04 -1.91 -30.65
CA HIS A 535 -0.36 -3.29 -30.34
C HIS A 535 -0.33 -4.20 -31.59
N ASN A 536 0.70 -4.02 -32.40
CA ASN A 536 0.99 -4.85 -33.57
C ASN A 536 2.09 -5.89 -33.25
N GLU A 537 2.45 -6.71 -34.24
CA GLU A 537 3.48 -7.76 -34.09
C GLU A 537 4.83 -7.21 -33.67
N ALA A 538 5.23 -6.00 -34.11
CA ALA A 538 6.51 -5.39 -33.74
C ALA A 538 6.48 -4.83 -32.31
N TYR A 539 5.33 -4.43 -31.82
CA TYR A 539 5.11 -3.80 -30.52
C TYR A 539 3.89 -4.45 -29.82
N PRO A 540 4.05 -5.68 -29.29
CA PRO A 540 2.94 -6.50 -28.80
C PRO A 540 2.51 -6.08 -27.38
N SER A 541 1.83 -4.95 -27.23
CA SER A 541 1.27 -4.53 -25.95
C SER A 541 0.30 -5.57 -25.39
N HIS A 542 0.44 -5.90 -24.11
CA HIS A 542 -0.36 -6.93 -23.45
C HIS A 542 -0.43 -6.74 -21.93
N ILE A 543 -1.41 -7.40 -21.33
CA ILE A 543 -1.48 -7.64 -19.89
C ILE A 543 -0.98 -9.05 -19.60
N ILE A 544 -0.24 -9.23 -18.52
CA ILE A 544 0.23 -10.51 -18.02
C ILE A 544 -0.66 -10.91 -16.84
N LEU A 545 -1.49 -11.92 -17.05
CA LEU A 545 -2.43 -12.42 -16.05
C LEU A 545 -1.86 -13.65 -15.33
N PRO A 546 -1.86 -13.66 -13.98
CA PRO A 546 -1.52 -14.84 -13.17
C PRO A 546 -2.71 -15.82 -13.11
N VAL A 547 -2.87 -16.65 -14.12
CA VAL A 547 -3.99 -17.59 -14.23
C VAL A 547 -3.71 -18.86 -13.43
N ILE A 548 -4.70 -19.32 -12.69
CA ILE A 548 -4.69 -20.64 -12.03
C ILE A 548 -5.37 -21.64 -12.96
N PRO A 549 -4.69 -22.77 -13.29
CA PRO A 549 -5.24 -23.80 -14.19
C PRO A 549 -6.49 -24.48 -13.66
#